data_4dd98ba4e89fb54ad29c6bdfcda58618
#
_entry.id   4dd98ba4e89fb54ad29c6bdfcda58618
#
_cell.length_a   1.000
_cell.length_b   1.000
_cell.length_c   1.000
_cell.angle_alpha   90.00
_cell.angle_beta   90.00
_cell.angle_gamma   90.00
#
_symmetry.space_group_name_H-M   'P 1'
#
loop_
_entity.id
_entity.type
_entity.pdbx_description
1 polymer ?
#
loop_
_entity_poly.entity_id
_entity_poly.type
_entity_poly.pdbx_seq_one_letter_code
_entity_poly.pdbx_strand_id
1 'polypeptide(L)'
;MIYNLVIYIYLFGVKVAGLFSAKPAKMVKGHREVFDILRNKIDKNARYIWFHAASLGEFEQGRPLIERIRKEHPEYKILQTFFSPSGYEVRKNYQGADLVCYLPFDTPRNVRRFVELANPCMVFFIKYEFWQNYLNELHRRGIPTYSVSSIFRPNQIFFRWYGKRYSEVLRTFAHLFVQNEVSKELLATIGVTDVTVVGDTRFDRVLDICYQAKQLPLVEKFKGDSLTFVAGSSWGSDEDIFIKYFNEHPEMKLVIAPHVVSDSHLREILDKVKRPCIRYTEATEENVTQADCLIIDCYGLLSSIYRYGEISYIGGGFGVGIHNVLEAAVYGIPVIFGPNNKKFREAQHLLEQKGGFEVTGYDDFKRLMDKFLSDEAYLQQAGKAAGNYVNHNAGALEKIMKDITL
;
A
#
# COMPACT_ATOMS: atom_id res chain seq x y z
N MET A 1 12.85 -8.38 31.01
CA MET A 1 12.07 -7.69 32.07
C MET A 1 11.64 -6.28 31.65
N ILE A 2 12.55 -5.41 31.23
CA ILE A 2 12.24 -4.02 30.80
C ILE A 2 11.23 -3.97 29.65
N TYR A 3 11.40 -4.77 28.61
CA TYR A 3 10.47 -4.83 27.48
C TYR A 3 9.03 -5.10 27.91
N ASN A 4 8.80 -6.08 28.77
CA ASN A 4 7.46 -6.41 29.25
C ASN A 4 6.85 -5.26 30.08
N LEU A 5 7.66 -4.55 30.87
CA LEU A 5 7.19 -3.36 31.58
C LEU A 5 6.68 -2.29 30.60
N VAL A 6 7.44 -2.02 29.55
CA VAL A 6 7.05 -1.07 28.49
C VAL A 6 5.74 -1.51 27.83
N ILE A 7 5.59 -2.80 27.50
CA ILE A 7 4.36 -3.33 26.92
C ILE A 7 3.16 -3.17 27.85
N TYR A 8 3.31 -3.41 29.15
CA TYR A 8 2.22 -3.21 30.11
C TYR A 8 1.85 -1.73 30.29
N ILE A 9 2.84 -0.82 30.31
CA ILE A 9 2.59 0.62 30.33
C ILE A 9 1.86 1.06 29.06
N TYR A 10 2.31 0.59 27.87
CA TYR A 10 1.63 0.85 26.61
C TYR A 10 0.17 0.34 26.61
N LEU A 11 -0.05 -0.89 27.05
CA LEU A 11 -1.39 -1.47 27.18
C LEU A 11 -2.29 -0.64 28.12
N PHE A 12 -1.75 -0.19 29.26
CA PHE A 12 -2.47 0.67 30.17
C PHE A 12 -2.85 2.00 29.49
N GLY A 13 -1.90 2.64 28.81
CA GLY A 13 -2.13 3.87 28.04
C GLY A 13 -3.22 3.71 26.96
N VAL A 14 -3.20 2.60 26.21
CA VAL A 14 -4.22 2.30 25.19
C VAL A 14 -5.60 2.11 25.84
N LYS A 15 -5.69 1.43 27.00
CA LYS A 15 -6.95 1.26 27.72
C LYS A 15 -7.52 2.60 28.20
N VAL A 16 -6.67 3.47 28.78
CA VAL A 16 -7.09 4.81 29.21
C VAL A 16 -7.53 5.65 28.02
N ALA A 17 -6.74 5.68 26.95
CA ALA A 17 -7.11 6.40 25.71
C ALA A 17 -8.41 5.87 25.09
N GLY A 18 -8.71 4.58 25.26
CA GLY A 18 -9.95 3.96 24.81
C GLY A 18 -11.22 4.47 25.51
N LEU A 19 -11.09 5.13 26.66
CA LEU A 19 -12.21 5.80 27.33
C LEU A 19 -12.60 7.13 26.63
N PHE A 20 -11.67 7.73 25.88
CA PHE A 20 -11.82 9.06 25.29
C PHE A 20 -11.82 9.06 23.76
N SER A 21 -11.44 7.95 23.13
CA SER A 21 -11.28 7.89 21.67
C SER A 21 -11.74 6.56 21.09
N ALA A 22 -12.48 6.62 19.98
CA ALA A 22 -13.05 5.44 19.33
C ALA A 22 -11.99 4.46 18.77
N LYS A 23 -10.85 4.95 18.29
CA LYS A 23 -9.81 4.11 17.71
C LYS A 23 -9.14 3.20 18.77
N PRO A 24 -8.64 3.69 19.90
CA PRO A 24 -8.14 2.83 20.98
C PRO A 24 -9.23 1.95 21.60
N ALA A 25 -10.48 2.42 21.70
CA ALA A 25 -11.59 1.61 22.21
C ALA A 25 -11.82 0.35 21.34
N LYS A 26 -11.82 0.51 20.00
CA LYS A 26 -11.89 -0.62 19.04
C LYS A 26 -10.72 -1.58 19.20
N MET A 27 -9.50 -1.07 19.40
CA MET A 27 -8.33 -1.91 19.69
C MET A 27 -8.53 -2.76 20.92
N VAL A 28 -8.88 -2.14 22.06
CA VAL A 28 -9.07 -2.87 23.32
C VAL A 28 -10.13 -3.96 23.19
N LYS A 29 -11.25 -3.65 22.52
CA LYS A 29 -12.33 -4.62 22.28
C LYS A 29 -11.84 -5.77 21.38
N GLY A 30 -11.28 -5.47 20.22
CA GLY A 30 -10.83 -6.47 19.25
C GLY A 30 -9.74 -7.39 19.79
N HIS A 31 -8.77 -6.85 20.54
CA HIS A 31 -7.72 -7.64 21.19
C HIS A 31 -8.24 -8.55 22.33
N ARG A 32 -9.41 -8.28 22.88
CA ARG A 32 -10.07 -9.16 23.85
C ARG A 32 -10.83 -10.28 23.14
N GLU A 33 -11.56 -9.95 22.10
CA GLU A 33 -12.43 -10.88 21.35
C GLU A 33 -11.65 -11.92 20.54
N VAL A 34 -10.38 -11.66 20.21
CA VAL A 34 -9.57 -12.55 19.39
C VAL A 34 -9.49 -13.99 19.88
N PHE A 35 -9.43 -14.19 21.20
CA PHE A 35 -9.34 -15.55 21.77
C PHE A 35 -10.62 -16.36 21.60
N ASP A 36 -11.77 -15.69 21.57
CA ASP A 36 -13.06 -16.35 21.29
C ASP A 36 -13.18 -16.62 19.80
N ILE A 37 -12.74 -15.70 18.95
CA ILE A 37 -12.68 -15.91 17.50
C ILE A 37 -11.82 -17.12 17.16
N LEU A 38 -10.62 -17.22 17.72
CA LEU A 38 -9.72 -18.37 17.48
C LEU A 38 -10.32 -19.67 17.96
N ARG A 39 -10.87 -19.73 19.18
CA ARG A 39 -11.47 -20.95 19.72
C ARG A 39 -12.63 -21.48 18.86
N ASN A 40 -13.42 -20.58 18.29
CA ASN A 40 -14.64 -20.94 17.56
C ASN A 40 -14.41 -21.14 16.06
N LYS A 41 -13.36 -20.52 15.48
CA LYS A 41 -13.17 -20.50 14.01
C LYS A 41 -11.90 -21.18 13.51
N ILE A 42 -10.91 -21.43 14.36
CA ILE A 42 -9.71 -22.16 13.95
C ILE A 42 -10.08 -23.64 13.71
N ASP A 43 -9.75 -24.12 12.54
CA ASP A 43 -9.81 -25.54 12.21
C ASP A 43 -8.53 -26.21 12.70
N LYS A 44 -8.66 -27.04 13.74
CA LYS A 44 -7.51 -27.71 14.38
C LYS A 44 -6.84 -28.76 13.49
N ASN A 45 -7.50 -29.19 12.42
CA ASN A 45 -6.97 -30.17 11.47
C ASN A 45 -6.27 -29.53 10.29
N ALA A 46 -6.37 -28.19 10.14
CA ALA A 46 -5.73 -27.48 9.05
C ALA A 46 -4.36 -26.93 9.45
N ARG A 47 -3.48 -26.82 8.47
CA ARG A 47 -2.18 -26.15 8.61
C ARG A 47 -2.34 -24.67 8.28
N TYR A 48 -2.07 -23.79 9.26
CA TYR A 48 -2.19 -22.34 9.08
C TYR A 48 -0.85 -21.68 8.80
N ILE A 49 -0.80 -20.88 7.75
CA ILE A 49 0.25 -19.87 7.56
C ILE A 49 -0.28 -18.56 8.14
N TRP A 50 0.46 -17.97 9.07
CA TRP A 50 0.06 -16.75 9.74
C TRP A 50 0.81 -15.54 9.16
N PHE A 51 0.04 -14.55 8.69
CA PHE A 51 0.51 -13.23 8.27
C PHE A 51 0.15 -12.18 9.32
N HIS A 52 1.10 -11.32 9.65
CA HIS A 52 0.86 -10.17 10.50
C HIS A 52 1.28 -8.87 9.83
N ALA A 53 0.36 -7.89 9.81
CA ALA A 53 0.58 -6.52 9.38
C ALA A 53 -0.04 -5.58 10.40
N ALA A 54 0.67 -4.54 10.88
CA ALA A 54 0.09 -3.66 11.89
C ALA A 54 -1.06 -2.81 11.34
N SER A 55 -0.99 -2.41 10.08
CA SER A 55 -1.91 -1.45 9.44
C SER A 55 -2.29 -1.87 8.02
N LEU A 56 -3.22 -1.12 7.41
CA LEU A 56 -3.62 -1.33 6.01
C LEU A 56 -2.42 -1.18 5.04
N GLY A 57 -1.58 -0.17 5.22
CA GLY A 57 -0.43 0.07 4.33
C GLY A 57 0.59 -1.07 4.35
N GLU A 58 0.82 -1.69 5.52
CA GLU A 58 1.69 -2.87 5.64
C GLU A 58 1.02 -4.11 5.04
N PHE A 59 -0.29 -4.27 5.25
CA PHE A 59 -1.04 -5.35 4.63
C PHE A 59 -0.90 -5.35 3.10
N GLU A 60 -1.00 -4.19 2.45
CA GLU A 60 -0.86 -4.10 1.00
C GLU A 60 0.54 -4.53 0.50
N GLN A 61 1.56 -4.47 1.35
CA GLN A 61 2.88 -5.04 1.05
C GLN A 61 2.96 -6.56 1.25
N GLY A 62 2.22 -7.10 2.20
CA GLY A 62 2.13 -8.55 2.42
C GLY A 62 1.17 -9.25 1.47
N ARG A 63 0.20 -8.52 0.93
CA ARG A 63 -0.90 -9.05 0.14
C ARG A 63 -0.46 -9.85 -1.10
N PRO A 64 0.54 -9.43 -1.91
CA PRO A 64 1.00 -10.24 -3.03
C PRO A 64 1.47 -11.63 -2.62
N LEU A 65 2.18 -11.71 -1.49
CA LEU A 65 2.65 -12.99 -0.97
C LEU A 65 1.48 -13.87 -0.47
N ILE A 66 0.49 -13.28 0.20
CA ILE A 66 -0.73 -13.97 0.62
C ILE A 66 -1.46 -14.57 -0.59
N GLU A 67 -1.71 -13.74 -1.62
CA GLU A 67 -2.42 -14.15 -2.82
C GLU A 67 -1.65 -15.23 -3.61
N ARG A 68 -0.32 -15.12 -3.68
CA ARG A 68 0.54 -16.11 -4.33
C ARG A 68 0.50 -17.45 -3.60
N ILE A 69 0.70 -17.46 -2.28
CA ILE A 69 0.63 -18.69 -1.47
C ILE A 69 -0.77 -19.30 -1.55
N ARG A 70 -1.84 -18.50 -1.47
CA ARG A 70 -3.21 -18.99 -1.60
C ARG A 70 -3.46 -19.70 -2.93
N LYS A 71 -2.87 -19.19 -4.02
CA LYS A 71 -3.02 -19.74 -5.37
C LYS A 71 -2.20 -21.02 -5.57
N GLU A 72 -0.96 -21.03 -5.10
CA GLU A 72 -0.02 -22.11 -5.38
C GLU A 72 -0.06 -23.24 -4.35
N HIS A 73 -0.49 -22.92 -3.12
CA HIS A 73 -0.53 -23.82 -1.98
C HIS A 73 -1.91 -23.81 -1.29
N PRO A 74 -3.00 -24.21 -2.00
CA PRO A 74 -4.36 -24.18 -1.48
C PRO A 74 -4.61 -25.14 -0.29
N GLU A 75 -3.69 -26.04 -0.01
CA GLU A 75 -3.70 -26.95 1.14
C GLU A 75 -3.51 -26.23 2.48
N TYR A 76 -2.93 -25.01 2.47
CA TYR A 76 -2.78 -24.20 3.67
C TYR A 76 -3.97 -23.27 3.85
N LYS A 77 -4.36 -23.09 5.11
CA LYS A 77 -5.24 -21.98 5.50
C LYS A 77 -4.43 -20.77 5.91
N ILE A 78 -4.97 -19.59 5.66
CA ILE A 78 -4.32 -18.31 5.94
C ILE A 78 -4.99 -17.63 7.12
N LEU A 79 -4.18 -17.35 8.15
CA LEU A 79 -4.54 -16.49 9.27
C LEU A 79 -3.92 -15.10 9.05
N GLN A 80 -4.74 -14.06 8.88
CA GLN A 80 -4.29 -12.68 8.81
C GLN A 80 -4.58 -11.96 10.13
N THR A 81 -3.57 -11.31 10.69
CA THR A 81 -3.76 -10.49 11.90
C THR A 81 -3.38 -9.04 11.67
N PHE A 82 -4.11 -8.14 12.34
CA PHE A 82 -3.85 -6.71 12.36
C PHE A 82 -3.65 -6.22 13.78
N PHE A 83 -2.78 -5.23 13.97
CA PHE A 83 -2.65 -4.56 15.26
C PHE A 83 -3.56 -3.34 15.37
N SER A 84 -3.69 -2.57 14.28
CA SER A 84 -4.46 -1.33 14.23
C SER A 84 -5.86 -1.52 13.61
N PRO A 85 -6.87 -0.77 14.07
CA PRO A 85 -8.18 -0.72 13.43
C PRO A 85 -8.14 -0.30 11.96
N SER A 86 -7.14 0.50 11.54
CA SER A 86 -7.01 0.94 10.14
C SER A 86 -6.84 -0.22 9.15
N GLY A 87 -6.21 -1.32 9.58
CA GLY A 87 -6.13 -2.54 8.78
C GLY A 87 -7.35 -3.43 8.96
N TYR A 88 -7.69 -3.74 10.22
CA TYR A 88 -8.75 -4.68 10.54
C TYR A 88 -10.12 -4.26 10.03
N GLU A 89 -10.55 -3.01 10.30
CA GLU A 89 -11.90 -2.56 9.92
C GLU A 89 -12.10 -2.56 8.39
N VAL A 90 -11.04 -2.31 7.64
CA VAL A 90 -11.09 -2.32 6.16
C VAL A 90 -11.00 -3.73 5.60
N ARG A 91 -10.25 -4.63 6.25
CA ARG A 91 -9.90 -5.96 5.71
C ARG A 91 -10.46 -7.14 6.49
N LYS A 92 -11.34 -6.94 7.48
CA LYS A 92 -11.94 -8.03 8.26
C LYS A 92 -12.71 -9.08 7.44
N ASN A 93 -13.15 -8.72 6.24
CA ASN A 93 -13.83 -9.60 5.29
C ASN A 93 -12.95 -9.94 4.07
N TYR A 94 -11.62 -9.88 4.21
CA TYR A 94 -10.70 -10.18 3.13
C TYR A 94 -10.78 -11.66 2.73
N GLN A 95 -11.16 -11.92 1.47
CA GLN A 95 -11.39 -13.26 0.93
C GLN A 95 -10.11 -14.08 0.70
N GLY A 96 -8.95 -13.43 0.69
CA GLY A 96 -7.65 -14.10 0.57
C GLY A 96 -7.16 -14.76 1.86
N ALA A 97 -7.87 -14.58 3.00
CA ALA A 97 -7.56 -15.23 4.27
C ALA A 97 -8.78 -15.99 4.82
N ASP A 98 -8.53 -17.16 5.42
CA ASP A 98 -9.57 -18.00 6.03
C ASP A 98 -10.03 -17.43 7.37
N LEU A 99 -9.13 -16.73 8.05
CA LEU A 99 -9.43 -16.05 9.30
C LEU A 99 -8.71 -14.72 9.40
N VAL A 100 -9.46 -13.67 9.74
CA VAL A 100 -8.92 -12.34 9.99
C VAL A 100 -9.27 -11.91 11.42
N CYS A 101 -8.27 -11.48 12.21
CA CYS A 101 -8.49 -11.01 13.57
C CYS A 101 -7.43 -9.96 13.99
N TYR A 102 -7.61 -9.40 15.19
CA TYR A 102 -6.56 -8.60 15.81
C TYR A 102 -5.41 -9.47 16.35
N LEU A 103 -4.19 -8.94 16.37
CA LEU A 103 -3.09 -9.52 17.13
C LEU A 103 -3.22 -9.10 18.60
N PRO A 104 -3.31 -10.01 19.58
CA PRO A 104 -3.28 -9.64 20.99
C PRO A 104 -2.01 -8.87 21.37
N PHE A 105 -2.13 -7.97 22.36
CA PHE A 105 -0.96 -7.27 22.92
C PHE A 105 0.15 -8.23 23.31
N ASP A 106 1.39 -7.86 23.01
CA ASP A 106 2.59 -8.67 23.17
C ASP A 106 2.99 -8.93 24.65
N THR A 107 2.04 -9.44 25.43
CA THR A 107 2.31 -9.90 26.80
C THR A 107 2.57 -11.40 26.80
N PRO A 108 3.45 -11.92 27.69
CA PRO A 108 3.81 -13.35 27.69
C PRO A 108 2.60 -14.30 27.76
N ARG A 109 1.56 -13.92 28.52
CA ARG A 109 0.33 -14.72 28.65
C ARG A 109 -0.49 -14.74 27.34
N ASN A 110 -0.68 -13.56 26.74
CA ASN A 110 -1.44 -13.46 25.49
C ASN A 110 -0.75 -14.21 24.37
N VAL A 111 0.56 -14.05 24.25
CA VAL A 111 1.38 -14.68 23.23
C VAL A 111 1.29 -16.19 23.28
N ARG A 112 1.54 -16.79 24.45
CA ARG A 112 1.45 -18.26 24.60
C ARG A 112 0.08 -18.77 24.20
N ARG A 113 -0.98 -18.13 24.70
CA ARG A 113 -2.36 -18.51 24.39
C ARG A 113 -2.72 -18.34 22.92
N PHE A 114 -2.25 -17.25 22.30
CA PHE A 114 -2.49 -17.01 20.88
C PHE A 114 -1.78 -18.06 20.00
N VAL A 115 -0.48 -18.26 20.20
CA VAL A 115 0.30 -19.22 19.42
C VAL A 115 -0.21 -20.65 19.62
N GLU A 116 -0.65 -21.00 20.84
CA GLU A 116 -1.25 -22.30 21.14
C GLU A 116 -2.57 -22.53 20.38
N LEU A 117 -3.46 -21.52 20.35
CA LEU A 117 -4.74 -21.62 19.67
C LEU A 117 -4.63 -21.55 18.15
N ALA A 118 -3.77 -20.66 17.63
CA ALA A 118 -3.56 -20.49 16.21
C ALA A 118 -2.74 -21.60 15.58
N ASN A 119 -1.81 -22.17 16.35
CA ASN A 119 -0.89 -23.26 15.97
C ASN A 119 -0.36 -23.13 14.53
N PRO A 120 0.28 -22.01 14.16
CA PRO A 120 0.72 -21.78 12.79
C PRO A 120 1.91 -22.70 12.46
N CYS A 121 1.99 -23.19 11.23
CA CYS A 121 3.16 -23.94 10.75
C CYS A 121 4.27 -23.01 10.21
N MET A 122 3.92 -21.76 9.89
CA MET A 122 4.82 -20.74 9.35
C MET A 122 4.27 -19.35 9.63
N VAL A 123 5.14 -18.34 9.79
CA VAL A 123 4.71 -16.96 10.13
C VAL A 123 5.47 -15.94 9.29
N PHE A 124 4.73 -14.94 8.80
CA PHE A 124 5.27 -13.78 8.10
C PHE A 124 4.91 -12.49 8.83
N PHE A 125 5.92 -11.76 9.29
CA PHE A 125 5.78 -10.40 9.82
C PHE A 125 6.11 -9.38 8.73
N ILE A 126 5.19 -8.47 8.46
CA ILE A 126 5.34 -7.47 7.40
C ILE A 126 5.93 -6.18 7.96
N LYS A 127 7.03 -5.72 7.39
CA LYS A 127 7.77 -4.49 7.77
C LYS A 127 8.37 -4.53 9.18
N TYR A 128 7.89 -3.65 10.09
CA TYR A 128 8.56 -3.29 11.35
C TYR A 128 7.98 -4.01 12.57
N GLU A 129 7.43 -5.18 12.38
CA GLU A 129 6.71 -5.92 13.40
C GLU A 129 7.64 -6.84 14.21
N PHE A 130 8.47 -6.23 15.08
CA PHE A 130 9.47 -6.92 15.90
C PHE A 130 8.98 -7.14 17.34
N TRP A 131 7.86 -7.86 17.49
CA TRP A 131 7.23 -8.18 18.76
C TRP A 131 8.00 -9.26 19.53
N GLN A 132 8.79 -8.83 20.53
CA GLN A 132 9.79 -9.70 21.20
C GLN A 132 9.19 -10.96 21.79
N ASN A 133 8.04 -10.89 22.47
CA ASN A 133 7.47 -12.08 23.09
C ASN A 133 6.91 -13.05 22.03
N TYR A 134 6.28 -12.55 20.96
CA TYR A 134 5.83 -13.37 19.85
C TYR A 134 7.02 -14.07 19.17
N LEU A 135 8.03 -13.32 18.81
CA LEU A 135 9.21 -13.84 18.12
C LEU A 135 9.93 -14.90 18.96
N ASN A 136 10.13 -14.65 20.27
CA ASN A 136 10.75 -15.62 21.17
C ASN A 136 9.90 -16.89 21.35
N GLU A 137 8.57 -16.77 21.44
CA GLU A 137 7.69 -17.93 21.60
C GLU A 137 7.63 -18.78 20.32
N LEU A 138 7.58 -18.15 19.16
CA LEU A 138 7.63 -18.82 17.86
C LEU A 138 8.95 -19.57 17.69
N HIS A 139 10.06 -18.90 17.97
CA HIS A 139 11.40 -19.51 17.94
C HIS A 139 11.51 -20.70 18.91
N ARG A 140 11.05 -20.56 20.15
CA ARG A 140 11.03 -21.63 21.15
C ARG A 140 10.24 -22.85 20.70
N ARG A 141 9.19 -22.65 19.89
CA ARG A 141 8.37 -23.75 19.32
C ARG A 141 8.91 -24.29 18.01
N GLY A 142 10.01 -23.75 17.48
CA GLY A 142 10.59 -24.16 16.20
C GLY A 142 9.72 -23.77 14.99
N ILE A 143 8.86 -22.75 15.13
CA ILE A 143 8.00 -22.28 14.05
C ILE A 143 8.79 -21.29 13.18
N PRO A 144 9.03 -21.60 11.88
CA PRO A 144 9.77 -20.73 11.00
C PRO A 144 9.04 -19.38 10.84
N THR A 145 9.77 -18.31 11.10
CA THR A 145 9.23 -16.94 11.12
C THR A 145 10.07 -16.07 10.20
N TYR A 146 9.41 -15.39 9.28
CA TYR A 146 10.01 -14.55 8.25
C TYR A 146 9.64 -13.09 8.44
N SER A 147 10.59 -12.18 8.21
CA SER A 147 10.31 -10.75 8.08
C SER A 147 10.28 -10.37 6.61
N VAL A 148 9.23 -9.69 6.15
CA VAL A 148 9.03 -9.34 4.74
C VAL A 148 8.97 -7.83 4.54
N SER A 149 9.68 -7.33 3.53
CA SER A 149 9.72 -5.92 3.14
C SER A 149 10.22 -4.96 4.24
N SER A 150 11.10 -5.44 5.11
CA SER A 150 11.69 -4.62 6.19
C SER A 150 12.73 -3.65 5.66
N ILE A 151 12.82 -2.47 6.30
CA ILE A 151 13.87 -1.48 6.06
C ILE A 151 14.55 -1.17 7.40
N PHE A 152 15.86 -1.27 7.44
CA PHE A 152 16.64 -0.91 8.62
C PHE A 152 17.36 0.42 8.41
N ARG A 153 17.49 1.20 9.49
CA ARG A 153 18.12 2.53 9.51
C ARG A 153 19.13 2.62 10.65
N PRO A 154 20.25 3.35 10.48
CA PRO A 154 21.31 3.42 11.50
C PRO A 154 20.85 3.98 12.85
N ASN A 155 19.79 4.79 12.86
CA ASN A 155 19.27 5.39 14.08
C ASN A 155 18.32 4.50 14.88
N GLN A 156 17.96 3.31 14.37
CA GLN A 156 17.10 2.39 15.10
C GLN A 156 17.81 1.75 16.30
N ILE A 157 17.02 1.40 17.31
CA ILE A 157 17.50 0.87 18.59
C ILE A 157 18.43 -0.35 18.43
N PHE A 158 18.21 -1.19 17.44
CA PHE A 158 18.97 -2.41 17.19
C PHE A 158 20.48 -2.17 16.97
N PHE A 159 20.83 -1.01 16.42
CA PHE A 159 22.21 -0.61 16.06
C PHE A 159 22.84 0.34 17.07
N ARG A 160 22.16 0.60 18.20
CA ARG A 160 22.67 1.42 19.30
C ARG A 160 23.30 0.55 20.37
N TRP A 161 24.34 1.06 21.03
CA TRP A 161 25.04 0.34 22.09
C TRP A 161 24.11 -0.15 23.20
N TYR A 162 23.07 0.63 23.56
CA TYR A 162 22.06 0.29 24.57
C TYR A 162 20.97 -0.67 24.05
N GLY A 163 20.89 -0.86 22.76
CA GLY A 163 19.91 -1.74 22.11
C GLY A 163 20.41 -3.15 21.82
N LYS A 164 21.68 -3.46 22.10
CA LYS A 164 22.32 -4.76 21.80
C LYS A 164 21.50 -5.96 22.26
N ARG A 165 20.96 -5.90 23.48
CA ARG A 165 20.12 -6.97 24.03
C ARG A 165 18.79 -7.12 23.29
N TYR A 166 18.23 -6.02 22.78
CA TYR A 166 16.99 -6.05 22.00
C TYR A 166 17.24 -6.52 20.56
N SER A 167 18.42 -6.27 20.00
CA SER A 167 18.77 -6.74 18.65
C SER A 167 18.82 -8.27 18.53
N GLU A 168 18.99 -9.00 19.64
CA GLU A 168 18.95 -10.46 19.66
C GLU A 168 17.63 -11.03 19.14
N VAL A 169 16.54 -10.27 19.25
CA VAL A 169 15.23 -10.67 18.72
C VAL A 169 15.26 -10.87 17.20
N LEU A 170 16.11 -10.12 16.49
CA LEU A 170 16.23 -10.24 15.03
C LEU A 170 16.85 -11.59 14.60
N ARG A 171 17.58 -12.26 15.48
CA ARG A 171 18.15 -13.60 15.23
C ARG A 171 17.14 -14.73 15.38
N THR A 172 15.94 -14.43 15.87
CA THR A 172 14.86 -15.42 15.99
C THR A 172 14.12 -15.65 14.66
N PHE A 173 14.29 -14.74 13.70
CA PHE A 173 13.78 -14.97 12.35
C PHE A 173 14.57 -16.09 11.65
N ALA A 174 13.84 -16.93 10.93
CA ALA A 174 14.44 -17.91 10.04
C ALA A 174 15.10 -17.20 8.84
N HIS A 175 14.49 -16.11 8.36
CA HIS A 175 15.06 -15.26 7.32
C HIS A 175 14.44 -13.86 7.32
N LEU A 176 15.22 -12.85 6.91
CA LEU A 176 14.76 -11.47 6.74
C LEU A 176 14.85 -11.05 5.27
N PHE A 177 13.70 -10.77 4.67
CA PHE A 177 13.59 -10.22 3.33
C PHE A 177 13.52 -8.69 3.41
N VAL A 178 14.64 -8.04 3.11
CA VAL A 178 14.81 -6.58 3.24
C VAL A 178 14.69 -5.87 1.90
N GLN A 179 14.38 -4.57 1.95
CA GLN A 179 14.16 -3.79 0.72
C GLN A 179 15.44 -3.28 0.06
N ASN A 180 16.58 -3.18 0.77
CA ASN A 180 17.80 -2.58 0.23
C ASN A 180 19.08 -3.10 0.89
N GLU A 181 20.22 -2.88 0.22
CA GLU A 181 21.54 -3.30 0.68
C GLU A 181 21.94 -2.65 2.01
N VAL A 182 21.61 -1.39 2.23
CA VAL A 182 21.89 -0.70 3.51
C VAL A 182 21.27 -1.45 4.70
N SER A 183 20.08 -1.98 4.54
CA SER A 183 19.43 -2.81 5.58
C SER A 183 20.19 -4.09 5.84
N LYS A 184 20.68 -4.76 4.79
CA LYS A 184 21.49 -5.99 4.89
C LYS A 184 22.81 -5.71 5.58
N GLU A 185 23.52 -4.65 5.17
CA GLU A 185 24.78 -4.23 5.79
C GLU A 185 24.61 -3.94 7.27
N LEU A 186 23.57 -3.18 7.65
CA LEU A 186 23.28 -2.87 9.05
C LEU A 186 23.00 -4.13 9.86
N LEU A 187 22.24 -5.09 9.35
CA LEU A 187 21.98 -6.37 10.01
C LEU A 187 23.25 -7.19 10.19
N ALA A 188 24.15 -7.17 9.20
CA ALA A 188 25.45 -7.85 9.31
C ALA A 188 26.29 -7.28 10.46
N THR A 189 26.23 -5.96 10.76
CA THR A 189 26.97 -5.35 11.89
C THR A 189 26.60 -5.92 13.25
N ILE A 190 25.41 -6.51 13.37
CA ILE A 190 24.93 -7.14 14.62
C ILE A 190 24.89 -8.67 14.51
N GLY A 191 25.51 -9.25 13.47
CA GLY A 191 25.64 -10.69 13.27
C GLY A 191 24.35 -11.39 12.84
N VAL A 192 23.47 -10.69 12.12
CA VAL A 192 22.29 -11.24 11.44
C VAL A 192 22.61 -11.37 9.96
N THR A 193 22.75 -12.61 9.47
CA THR A 193 23.28 -12.93 8.14
C THR A 193 22.26 -13.61 7.22
N ASP A 194 21.21 -14.20 7.78
CA ASP A 194 20.12 -14.82 7.01
C ASP A 194 19.20 -13.74 6.43
N VAL A 195 19.73 -13.00 5.44
CA VAL A 195 19.13 -11.79 4.88
C VAL A 195 19.25 -11.78 3.37
N THR A 196 18.11 -11.67 2.67
CA THR A 196 18.04 -11.46 1.22
C THR A 196 17.49 -10.08 0.90
N VAL A 197 18.14 -9.35 -0.01
CA VAL A 197 17.62 -8.10 -0.55
C VAL A 197 16.65 -8.41 -1.68
N VAL A 198 15.37 -8.23 -1.39
CA VAL A 198 14.30 -8.56 -2.33
C VAL A 198 13.71 -7.33 -3.01
N GLY A 199 13.73 -6.17 -2.37
CA GLY A 199 13.02 -4.98 -2.82
C GLY A 199 11.69 -4.79 -2.11
N ASP A 200 10.82 -3.99 -2.70
CA ASP A 200 9.49 -3.67 -2.17
C ASP A 200 8.40 -4.42 -2.95
N THR A 201 7.69 -5.28 -2.29
CA THR A 201 6.59 -6.08 -2.88
C THR A 201 5.43 -5.26 -3.46
N ARG A 202 5.38 -3.94 -3.19
CA ARG A 202 4.39 -3.05 -3.82
C ARG A 202 4.59 -2.94 -5.34
N PHE A 203 5.83 -3.09 -5.84
CA PHE A 203 6.09 -3.10 -7.27
C PHE A 203 5.49 -4.34 -7.94
N ASP A 204 5.65 -5.50 -7.33
CA ASP A 204 5.00 -6.73 -7.80
C ASP A 204 3.47 -6.57 -7.79
N ARG A 205 2.94 -5.95 -6.73
CA ARG A 205 1.50 -5.72 -6.59
C ARG A 205 0.92 -4.86 -7.71
N VAL A 206 1.57 -3.75 -8.08
CA VAL A 206 1.04 -2.88 -9.14
C VAL A 206 1.17 -3.53 -10.52
N LEU A 207 2.19 -4.37 -10.74
CA LEU A 207 2.29 -5.19 -11.95
C LEU A 207 1.13 -6.19 -12.04
N ASP A 208 0.84 -6.92 -10.95
CA ASP A 208 -0.29 -7.85 -10.91
C ASP A 208 -1.62 -7.14 -11.20
N ILE A 209 -1.83 -5.97 -10.59
CA ILE A 209 -3.02 -5.15 -10.84
C ILE A 209 -3.08 -4.73 -12.32
N CYS A 210 -1.96 -4.33 -12.91
CA CYS A 210 -1.88 -3.94 -14.31
C CYS A 210 -2.22 -5.10 -15.25
N TYR A 211 -1.68 -6.30 -14.99
CA TYR A 211 -2.00 -7.50 -15.78
C TYR A 211 -3.47 -7.93 -15.64
N GLN A 212 -4.06 -7.76 -14.46
CA GLN A 212 -5.45 -8.11 -14.17
C GLN A 212 -6.42 -6.94 -14.38
N ALA A 213 -5.93 -5.81 -14.91
CA ALA A 213 -6.74 -4.60 -15.06
C ALA A 213 -7.96 -4.85 -15.95
N LYS A 214 -9.12 -4.45 -15.45
CA LYS A 214 -10.40 -4.61 -16.14
C LYS A 214 -10.41 -3.77 -17.42
N GLN A 215 -10.99 -4.33 -18.46
CA GLN A 215 -11.43 -3.51 -19.59
C GLN A 215 -12.64 -2.69 -19.15
N LEU A 216 -12.64 -1.42 -19.49
CA LEU A 216 -13.68 -0.46 -19.14
C LEU A 216 -14.23 0.17 -20.44
N PRO A 217 -15.20 -0.49 -21.13
CA PRO A 217 -15.65 -0.06 -22.45
C PRO A 217 -16.16 1.39 -22.49
N LEU A 218 -16.79 1.88 -21.42
CA LEU A 218 -17.23 3.28 -21.33
C LEU A 218 -16.05 4.25 -21.29
N VAL A 219 -14.96 3.92 -20.57
CA VAL A 219 -13.77 4.76 -20.52
C VAL A 219 -13.02 4.72 -21.86
N GLU A 220 -12.97 3.56 -22.50
CA GLU A 220 -12.40 3.40 -23.84
C GLU A 220 -13.15 4.23 -24.88
N LYS A 221 -14.49 4.17 -24.88
CA LYS A 221 -15.33 5.01 -25.75
C LYS A 221 -15.21 6.49 -25.44
N PHE A 222 -15.13 6.85 -24.15
CA PHE A 222 -14.87 8.22 -23.73
C PHE A 222 -13.57 8.75 -24.33
N LYS A 223 -12.49 7.99 -24.17
CA LYS A 223 -11.15 8.35 -24.64
C LYS A 223 -11.13 8.55 -26.18
N GLY A 224 -11.61 7.57 -26.92
CA GLY A 224 -11.40 7.51 -28.38
C GLY A 224 -9.91 7.67 -28.72
N ASP A 225 -9.60 8.54 -29.69
CA ASP A 225 -8.21 8.86 -30.09
C ASP A 225 -7.64 10.09 -29.40
N SER A 226 -8.35 10.65 -28.41
CA SER A 226 -7.95 11.89 -27.73
C SER A 226 -6.87 11.64 -26.68
N LEU A 227 -5.92 12.58 -26.57
CA LEU A 227 -5.01 12.64 -25.43
C LEU A 227 -5.82 12.78 -24.14
N THR A 228 -5.60 11.88 -23.21
CA THR A 228 -6.37 11.79 -21.97
C THR A 228 -5.49 11.99 -20.76
N PHE A 229 -5.85 12.98 -19.93
CA PHE A 229 -5.24 13.22 -18.63
C PHE A 229 -6.06 12.54 -17.53
N VAL A 230 -5.42 11.72 -16.70
CA VAL A 230 -6.09 10.99 -15.61
C VAL A 230 -5.64 11.53 -14.26
N ALA A 231 -6.54 12.18 -13.53
CA ALA A 231 -6.33 12.64 -12.17
C ALA A 231 -6.91 11.65 -11.17
N GLY A 232 -6.03 10.95 -10.44
CA GLY A 232 -6.41 9.94 -9.46
C GLY A 232 -6.24 10.40 -8.03
N SER A 233 -7.19 10.02 -7.16
CA SER A 233 -7.23 10.35 -5.74
C SER A 233 -7.09 11.85 -5.46
N SER A 234 -7.74 12.69 -6.29
CA SER A 234 -7.66 14.15 -6.22
C SER A 234 -8.39 14.70 -5.01
N TRP A 235 -7.97 15.89 -4.60
CA TRP A 235 -8.59 16.73 -3.59
C TRP A 235 -8.85 18.12 -4.19
N GLY A 236 -9.71 18.91 -3.56
CA GLY A 236 -10.11 20.22 -4.06
C GLY A 236 -8.96 21.14 -4.48
N SER A 237 -7.84 21.13 -3.74
CA SER A 237 -6.64 21.91 -4.06
C SER A 237 -5.89 21.41 -5.30
N ASP A 238 -5.92 20.09 -5.57
CA ASP A 238 -5.36 19.52 -6.80
C ASP A 238 -6.24 19.89 -7.99
N GLU A 239 -7.57 19.79 -7.81
CA GLU A 239 -8.61 20.04 -8.80
C GLU A 239 -8.62 21.49 -9.28
N ASP A 240 -8.36 22.44 -8.39
CA ASP A 240 -8.24 23.88 -8.74
C ASP A 240 -7.13 24.15 -9.76
N ILE A 241 -6.07 23.31 -9.76
CA ILE A 241 -4.93 23.43 -10.67
C ILE A 241 -5.25 22.83 -12.02
N PHE A 242 -5.57 21.54 -12.08
CA PHE A 242 -5.68 20.84 -13.36
C PHE A 242 -7.00 21.10 -14.08
N ILE A 243 -8.11 21.38 -13.38
CA ILE A 243 -9.37 21.73 -14.03
C ILE A 243 -9.28 23.12 -14.71
N LYS A 244 -8.57 24.07 -14.09
CA LYS A 244 -8.33 25.37 -14.71
C LYS A 244 -7.61 25.21 -16.06
N TYR A 245 -6.56 24.41 -16.10
CA TYR A 245 -5.81 24.11 -17.33
C TYR A 245 -6.70 23.40 -18.36
N PHE A 246 -7.40 22.37 -17.94
CA PHE A 246 -8.33 21.61 -18.81
C PHE A 246 -9.37 22.48 -19.48
N ASN A 247 -9.94 23.44 -18.77
CA ASN A 247 -10.96 24.35 -19.33
C ASN A 247 -10.43 25.24 -20.48
N GLU A 248 -9.11 25.46 -20.52
CA GLU A 248 -8.43 26.29 -21.53
C GLU A 248 -7.87 25.46 -22.71
N HIS A 249 -7.86 24.10 -22.59
CA HIS A 249 -7.22 23.19 -23.54
C HIS A 249 -8.19 22.15 -24.11
N PRO A 250 -8.94 22.50 -25.21
CA PRO A 250 -9.94 21.62 -25.78
C PRO A 250 -9.39 20.38 -26.48
N GLU A 251 -8.07 20.34 -26.76
CA GLU A 251 -7.37 19.23 -27.41
C GLU A 251 -7.19 17.99 -26.54
N MET A 252 -7.54 18.06 -25.26
CA MET A 252 -7.40 16.95 -24.32
C MET A 252 -8.71 16.60 -23.61
N LYS A 253 -8.82 15.34 -23.22
CA LYS A 253 -9.88 14.84 -22.32
C LYS A 253 -9.37 14.69 -20.90
N LEU A 254 -10.29 14.74 -19.94
CA LEU A 254 -10.00 14.65 -18.52
C LEU A 254 -10.80 13.55 -17.85
N VAL A 255 -10.11 12.65 -17.13
CA VAL A 255 -10.74 11.71 -16.20
C VAL A 255 -10.38 12.12 -14.78
N ILE A 256 -11.38 12.33 -13.92
CA ILE A 256 -11.20 12.66 -12.51
C ILE A 256 -11.72 11.52 -11.64
N ALA A 257 -10.86 10.92 -10.83
CA ALA A 257 -11.25 9.99 -9.79
C ALA A 257 -10.95 10.61 -8.42
N PRO A 258 -11.90 11.31 -7.79
CA PRO A 258 -11.66 12.00 -6.53
C PRO A 258 -11.40 11.02 -5.38
N HIS A 259 -10.60 11.46 -4.39
CA HIS A 259 -10.33 10.64 -3.21
C HIS A 259 -11.58 10.42 -2.35
N VAL A 260 -12.42 11.42 -2.26
CA VAL A 260 -13.70 11.37 -1.55
C VAL A 260 -14.86 11.46 -2.55
N VAL A 261 -15.61 10.37 -2.66
CA VAL A 261 -16.82 10.33 -3.48
C VAL A 261 -18.00 10.69 -2.58
N SER A 262 -18.34 11.99 -2.56
CA SER A 262 -19.52 12.54 -1.88
C SER A 262 -20.26 13.50 -2.78
N ASP A 263 -21.58 13.60 -2.62
CA ASP A 263 -22.40 14.48 -3.47
C ASP A 263 -21.97 15.94 -3.42
N SER A 264 -21.49 16.43 -2.26
CA SER A 264 -20.98 17.79 -2.13
C SER A 264 -19.70 17.99 -2.95
N HIS A 265 -18.75 17.08 -2.84
CA HIS A 265 -17.47 17.17 -3.56
C HIS A 265 -17.67 16.99 -5.08
N LEU A 266 -18.54 16.07 -5.49
CA LEU A 266 -18.85 15.88 -6.91
C LEU A 266 -19.48 17.12 -7.52
N ARG A 267 -20.35 17.85 -6.79
CA ARG A 267 -20.91 19.14 -7.23
C ARG A 267 -19.83 20.20 -7.36
N GLU A 268 -18.91 20.30 -6.39
CA GLU A 268 -17.79 21.24 -6.46
C GLU A 268 -16.92 21.02 -7.71
N ILE A 269 -16.68 19.76 -8.10
CA ILE A 269 -15.96 19.43 -9.34
C ILE A 269 -16.77 19.87 -10.56
N LEU A 270 -18.08 19.54 -10.60
CA LEU A 270 -18.96 19.91 -11.71
C LEU A 270 -19.04 21.42 -11.89
N ASP A 271 -19.09 22.21 -10.81
CA ASP A 271 -19.13 23.67 -10.85
C ASP A 271 -17.84 24.29 -11.41
N LYS A 272 -16.69 23.61 -11.23
CA LYS A 272 -15.37 24.03 -11.75
C LYS A 272 -15.16 23.69 -13.22
N VAL A 273 -15.74 22.58 -13.69
CA VAL A 273 -15.58 22.10 -15.08
C VAL A 273 -16.52 22.87 -15.99
N LYS A 274 -15.96 23.60 -17.00
CA LYS A 274 -16.74 24.45 -17.95
C LYS A 274 -17.02 23.73 -19.27
N ARG A 275 -16.53 22.53 -19.46
CA ARG A 275 -16.67 21.72 -20.66
C ARG A 275 -17.66 20.57 -20.43
N PRO A 276 -18.20 19.93 -21.47
CA PRO A 276 -19.11 18.79 -21.33
C PRO A 276 -18.57 17.75 -20.37
N CYS A 277 -19.32 17.45 -19.30
CA CYS A 277 -18.90 16.58 -18.22
C CYS A 277 -19.99 15.57 -17.88
N ILE A 278 -19.59 14.32 -17.60
CA ILE A 278 -20.49 13.24 -17.21
C ILE A 278 -19.93 12.45 -16.04
N ARG A 279 -20.79 11.93 -15.19
CA ARG A 279 -20.42 10.95 -14.15
C ARG A 279 -20.38 9.54 -14.74
N TYR A 280 -19.46 8.73 -14.28
CA TYR A 280 -19.31 7.36 -14.76
C TYR A 280 -20.57 6.50 -14.54
N THR A 281 -21.25 6.68 -13.39
CA THR A 281 -22.50 5.94 -13.08
C THR A 281 -23.70 6.37 -13.93
N GLU A 282 -23.65 7.55 -14.57
CA GLU A 282 -24.69 8.09 -15.45
C GLU A 282 -24.31 7.93 -16.94
N ALA A 283 -23.10 7.46 -17.21
CA ALA A 283 -22.58 7.30 -18.56
C ALA A 283 -23.18 6.08 -19.26
N THR A 284 -23.54 6.29 -20.53
CA THR A 284 -23.93 5.25 -21.48
C THR A 284 -23.00 5.29 -22.69
N GLU A 285 -23.04 4.26 -23.52
CA GLU A 285 -22.25 4.23 -24.75
C GLU A 285 -22.55 5.40 -25.72
N GLU A 286 -23.75 5.95 -25.64
CA GLU A 286 -24.21 7.02 -26.52
C GLU A 286 -23.76 8.39 -26.03
N ASN A 287 -23.89 8.67 -24.71
CA ASN A 287 -23.63 10.00 -24.15
C ASN A 287 -22.16 10.23 -23.75
N VAL A 288 -21.41 9.19 -23.47
CA VAL A 288 -20.01 9.27 -22.99
C VAL A 288 -19.08 9.85 -24.05
N THR A 289 -19.38 9.66 -25.33
CA THR A 289 -18.57 10.17 -26.44
C THR A 289 -18.70 11.70 -26.63
N GLN A 290 -19.79 12.30 -26.11
CA GLN A 290 -20.04 13.73 -26.18
C GLN A 290 -19.39 14.51 -25.03
N ALA A 291 -18.86 13.79 -24.03
CA ALA A 291 -18.19 14.39 -22.89
C ALA A 291 -16.70 14.60 -23.14
N ASP A 292 -16.16 15.66 -22.56
CA ASP A 292 -14.74 15.97 -22.50
C ASP A 292 -14.15 15.67 -21.12
N CYS A 293 -14.99 15.61 -20.09
CA CYS A 293 -14.63 15.24 -18.74
C CYS A 293 -15.47 14.04 -18.25
N LEU A 294 -14.82 13.04 -17.68
CA LEU A 294 -15.46 11.89 -17.05
C LEU A 294 -15.10 11.85 -15.57
N ILE A 295 -16.09 12.00 -14.70
CA ILE A 295 -15.92 11.92 -13.24
C ILE A 295 -16.22 10.49 -12.79
N ILE A 296 -15.26 9.85 -12.14
CA ILE A 296 -15.40 8.51 -11.57
C ILE A 296 -16.02 8.62 -10.18
N ASP A 297 -17.31 8.49 -10.11
CA ASP A 297 -18.13 8.62 -8.91
C ASP A 297 -18.38 7.27 -8.20
N CYS A 298 -17.45 6.30 -8.38
CA CYS A 298 -17.47 5.02 -7.72
C CYS A 298 -16.05 4.55 -7.37
N TYR A 299 -15.95 3.61 -6.44
CA TYR A 299 -14.66 3.06 -6.01
C TYR A 299 -14.25 1.81 -6.78
N GLY A 300 -12.93 1.55 -6.84
CA GLY A 300 -12.35 0.29 -7.33
C GLY A 300 -12.04 0.25 -8.82
N LEU A 301 -12.14 1.36 -9.55
CA LEU A 301 -11.83 1.44 -10.98
C LEU A 301 -10.50 2.15 -11.29
N LEU A 302 -10.01 3.02 -10.39
CA LEU A 302 -8.89 3.94 -10.65
C LEU A 302 -7.66 3.23 -11.19
N SER A 303 -7.24 2.13 -10.58
CA SER A 303 -6.06 1.37 -11.02
C SER A 303 -6.17 0.83 -12.45
N SER A 304 -7.40 0.54 -12.94
CA SER A 304 -7.63 0.14 -14.32
C SER A 304 -7.79 1.33 -15.27
N ILE A 305 -8.18 2.49 -14.76
CA ILE A 305 -8.41 3.71 -15.55
C ILE A 305 -7.11 4.32 -16.06
N TYR A 306 -6.02 4.23 -15.29
CA TYR A 306 -4.72 4.76 -15.73
C TYR A 306 -4.24 4.18 -17.07
N ARG A 307 -4.70 2.98 -17.45
CA ARG A 307 -4.45 2.37 -18.78
C ARG A 307 -4.86 3.27 -19.95
N TYR A 308 -5.88 4.08 -19.74
CA TYR A 308 -6.48 4.93 -20.80
C TYR A 308 -5.89 6.34 -20.85
N GLY A 309 -4.95 6.66 -19.95
CA GLY A 309 -4.30 7.96 -19.90
C GLY A 309 -2.94 7.99 -20.58
N GLU A 310 -2.57 9.12 -21.14
CA GLU A 310 -1.21 9.44 -21.57
C GLU A 310 -0.45 10.24 -20.51
N ILE A 311 -1.16 10.95 -19.62
CA ILE A 311 -0.58 11.73 -18.52
C ILE A 311 -1.38 11.43 -17.26
N SER A 312 -0.71 11.30 -16.12
CA SER A 312 -1.36 11.08 -14.84
C SER A 312 -1.03 12.15 -13.80
N TYR A 313 -1.98 12.40 -12.92
CA TYR A 313 -1.83 13.22 -11.72
C TYR A 313 -2.24 12.42 -10.48
N ILE A 314 -1.42 12.47 -9.44
CA ILE A 314 -1.69 11.81 -8.16
C ILE A 314 -1.97 12.86 -7.09
N GLY A 315 -3.20 12.87 -6.60
CA GLY A 315 -3.68 13.85 -5.64
C GLY A 315 -3.10 13.69 -4.24
N GLY A 316 -3.40 14.71 -3.41
CA GLY A 316 -3.01 14.80 -2.01
C GLY A 316 -1.71 15.55 -1.75
N GLY A 317 -0.97 15.89 -2.80
CA GLY A 317 0.33 16.53 -2.66
C GLY A 317 0.30 17.97 -2.16
N PHE A 318 -0.84 18.63 -2.18
CA PHE A 318 -1.04 19.96 -1.58
C PHE A 318 -1.63 19.90 -0.16
N GLY A 319 -1.81 18.69 0.40
CA GLY A 319 -2.43 18.49 1.71
C GLY A 319 -1.74 17.40 2.53
N VAL A 320 -2.43 16.29 2.72
CA VAL A 320 -2.02 15.18 3.62
C VAL A 320 -0.81 14.37 3.13
N GLY A 321 -0.39 14.56 1.89
CA GLY A 321 0.66 13.79 1.19
C GLY A 321 0.09 13.01 0.01
N ILE A 322 0.95 12.73 -0.98
CA ILE A 322 0.55 12.06 -2.21
C ILE A 322 0.04 10.63 -1.97
N HIS A 323 -0.84 10.18 -2.84
CA HIS A 323 -1.28 8.80 -2.91
C HIS A 323 -0.27 7.91 -3.66
N ASN A 324 -0.68 6.70 -4.04
CA ASN A 324 0.22 5.69 -4.63
C ASN A 324 0.60 6.05 -6.08
N VAL A 325 1.80 6.54 -6.29
CA VAL A 325 2.33 6.92 -7.62
C VAL A 325 2.61 5.71 -8.52
N LEU A 326 2.82 4.52 -7.93
CA LEU A 326 3.18 3.32 -8.68
C LEU A 326 2.00 2.79 -9.51
N GLU A 327 0.76 3.06 -9.09
CA GLU A 327 -0.46 2.63 -9.80
C GLU A 327 -0.59 3.27 -11.19
N ALA A 328 -0.11 4.49 -11.34
CA ALA A 328 -0.04 5.16 -12.63
C ALA A 328 1.26 4.82 -13.39
N ALA A 329 2.40 4.87 -12.70
CA ALA A 329 3.71 4.64 -13.28
C ALA A 329 3.84 3.28 -13.99
N VAL A 330 3.15 2.24 -13.48
CA VAL A 330 3.17 0.88 -14.05
C VAL A 330 2.64 0.82 -15.49
N TYR A 331 1.79 1.76 -15.88
CA TYR A 331 1.27 1.85 -17.25
C TYR A 331 2.21 2.59 -18.22
N GLY A 332 3.37 3.04 -17.74
CA GLY A 332 4.34 3.74 -18.59
C GLY A 332 3.88 5.15 -18.97
N ILE A 333 3.17 5.83 -18.09
CA ILE A 333 2.74 7.22 -18.25
C ILE A 333 3.41 8.11 -17.21
N PRO A 334 3.78 9.39 -17.53
CA PRO A 334 4.37 10.29 -16.56
C PRO A 334 3.42 10.58 -15.41
N VAL A 335 3.99 10.78 -14.22
CA VAL A 335 3.25 10.95 -12.98
C VAL A 335 3.50 12.34 -12.40
N ILE A 336 2.48 13.19 -12.39
CA ILE A 336 2.52 14.53 -11.81
C ILE A 336 1.97 14.48 -10.38
N PHE A 337 2.55 15.24 -9.47
CA PHE A 337 2.08 15.33 -8.09
C PHE A 337 2.54 16.64 -7.41
N GLY A 338 1.84 17.02 -6.34
CA GLY A 338 2.16 18.22 -5.56
C GLY A 338 3.36 18.04 -4.62
N PRO A 339 3.79 19.12 -3.89
CA PRO A 339 5.08 19.23 -3.21
C PRO A 339 5.21 18.40 -1.92
N ASN A 340 4.10 17.93 -1.33
CA ASN A 340 4.16 17.10 -0.11
C ASN A 340 4.46 15.63 -0.42
N ASN A 341 5.61 15.39 -1.08
CA ASN A 341 6.02 14.07 -1.57
C ASN A 341 7.34 13.56 -0.94
N LYS A 342 8.07 14.36 -0.16
CA LYS A 342 9.41 14.06 0.37
C LYS A 342 9.51 12.79 1.21
N LYS A 343 8.39 12.33 1.81
CA LYS A 343 8.33 11.11 2.63
C LYS A 343 8.17 9.85 1.79
N PHE A 344 7.86 9.98 0.51
CA PHE A 344 7.54 8.89 -0.41
C PHE A 344 8.77 8.62 -1.30
N ARG A 345 9.54 7.59 -0.97
CA ARG A 345 10.78 7.25 -1.68
C ARG A 345 10.56 6.98 -3.16
N GLU A 346 9.47 6.30 -3.49
CA GLU A 346 9.06 6.01 -4.86
C GLU A 346 8.84 7.29 -5.69
N ALA A 347 8.26 8.32 -5.09
CA ALA A 347 8.11 9.61 -5.76
C ALA A 347 9.47 10.31 -5.98
N GLN A 348 10.37 10.27 -4.98
CA GLN A 348 11.71 10.83 -5.13
C GLN A 348 12.50 10.15 -6.26
N HIS A 349 12.46 8.83 -6.32
CA HIS A 349 13.13 8.09 -7.40
C HIS A 349 12.51 8.35 -8.77
N LEU A 350 11.18 8.50 -8.85
CA LEU A 350 10.52 8.89 -10.10
C LEU A 350 10.96 10.29 -10.56
N LEU A 351 11.14 11.26 -9.64
CA LEU A 351 11.69 12.58 -9.94
C LEU A 351 13.12 12.47 -10.49
N GLU A 352 13.99 11.71 -9.82
CA GLU A 352 15.38 11.49 -10.23
C GLU A 352 15.46 10.87 -11.65
N GLN A 353 14.57 9.96 -11.96
CA GLN A 353 14.52 9.26 -13.24
C GLN A 353 13.71 10.00 -14.33
N LYS A 354 13.16 11.17 -14.02
CA LYS A 354 12.34 11.99 -14.94
C LYS A 354 11.06 11.27 -15.44
N GLY A 355 10.55 10.33 -14.65
CA GLY A 355 9.24 9.71 -14.84
C GLY A 355 8.16 10.32 -13.94
N GLY A 356 8.57 11.03 -12.88
CA GLY A 356 7.72 11.81 -11.98
C GLY A 356 8.03 13.30 -12.07
N PHE A 357 7.03 14.13 -11.77
CA PHE A 357 7.12 15.60 -11.87
C PHE A 357 6.42 16.26 -10.69
N GLU A 358 7.17 17.04 -9.93
CA GLU A 358 6.62 17.87 -8.86
C GLU A 358 6.13 19.19 -9.42
N VAL A 359 4.93 19.61 -9.02
CA VAL A 359 4.39 20.95 -9.32
C VAL A 359 4.01 21.64 -8.02
N THR A 360 4.36 22.92 -7.91
CA THR A 360 4.12 23.73 -6.71
C THR A 360 2.89 24.63 -6.83
N GLY A 361 2.28 24.71 -8.02
CA GLY A 361 1.09 25.48 -8.32
C GLY A 361 0.74 25.46 -9.79
N TYR A 362 -0.23 26.32 -10.17
CA TYR A 362 -0.75 26.35 -11.52
C TYR A 362 0.29 26.67 -12.60
N ASP A 363 1.18 27.64 -12.35
CA ASP A 363 2.17 28.04 -13.37
C ASP A 363 3.20 26.96 -13.67
N ASP A 364 3.61 26.19 -12.65
CA ASP A 364 4.49 25.02 -12.84
C ASP A 364 3.76 23.92 -13.60
N PHE A 365 2.51 23.64 -13.22
CA PHE A 365 1.66 22.67 -13.88
C PHE A 365 1.45 23.04 -15.36
N LYS A 366 1.09 24.30 -15.63
CA LYS A 366 0.91 24.80 -16.98
C LYS A 366 2.17 24.62 -17.83
N ARG A 367 3.33 25.07 -17.37
CA ARG A 367 4.60 24.91 -18.10
C ARG A 367 4.89 23.44 -18.44
N LEU A 368 4.65 22.53 -17.49
CA LEU A 368 4.87 21.11 -17.70
C LEU A 368 3.89 20.53 -18.73
N MET A 369 2.61 20.85 -18.60
CA MET A 369 1.57 20.40 -19.52
C MET A 369 1.76 20.95 -20.93
N ASP A 370 2.05 22.24 -21.08
CA ASP A 370 2.37 22.86 -22.37
C ASP A 370 3.55 22.13 -23.07
N LYS A 371 4.55 21.71 -22.28
CA LYS A 371 5.67 20.92 -22.78
C LYS A 371 5.25 19.52 -23.22
N PHE A 372 4.41 18.82 -22.46
CA PHE A 372 3.92 17.51 -22.82
C PHE A 372 3.05 17.56 -24.09
N LEU A 373 2.21 18.60 -24.24
CA LEU A 373 1.35 18.77 -25.42
C LEU A 373 2.14 19.17 -26.67
N SER A 374 3.24 19.90 -26.53
CA SER A 374 4.06 20.37 -27.67
C SER A 374 5.19 19.43 -28.06
N ASP A 375 5.60 18.50 -27.20
CA ASP A 375 6.74 17.59 -27.40
C ASP A 375 6.35 16.14 -27.06
N GLU A 376 5.79 15.45 -28.04
CA GLU A 376 5.37 14.04 -27.91
C GLU A 376 6.54 13.13 -27.52
N ALA A 377 7.73 13.38 -28.04
CA ALA A 377 8.92 12.57 -27.72
C ALA A 377 9.29 12.71 -26.24
N TYR A 378 9.17 13.92 -25.67
CA TYR A 378 9.39 14.16 -24.26
C TYR A 378 8.34 13.47 -23.39
N LEU A 379 7.06 13.52 -23.79
CA LEU A 379 5.97 12.81 -23.10
C LEU A 379 6.22 11.31 -23.07
N GLN A 380 6.54 10.72 -24.21
CA GLN A 380 6.83 9.28 -24.33
C GLN A 380 8.07 8.88 -23.51
N GLN A 381 9.14 9.70 -23.52
CA GLN A 381 10.34 9.43 -22.73
C GLN A 381 10.03 9.45 -21.23
N ALA A 382 9.24 10.41 -20.76
CA ALA A 382 8.84 10.52 -19.37
C ALA A 382 7.99 9.31 -18.94
N GLY A 383 7.03 8.90 -19.75
CA GLY A 383 6.23 7.71 -19.51
C GLY A 383 7.08 6.44 -19.47
N LYS A 384 7.99 6.27 -20.44
CA LYS A 384 8.92 5.13 -20.46
C LYS A 384 9.80 5.09 -19.20
N ALA A 385 10.26 6.24 -18.72
CA ALA A 385 11.05 6.32 -17.49
C ALA A 385 10.22 5.86 -16.27
N ALA A 386 8.95 6.27 -16.16
CA ALA A 386 8.05 5.83 -15.09
C ALA A 386 7.81 4.32 -15.13
N GLY A 387 7.49 3.75 -16.29
CA GLY A 387 7.28 2.31 -16.45
C GLY A 387 8.54 1.48 -16.18
N ASN A 388 9.70 1.93 -16.68
CA ASN A 388 10.97 1.28 -16.42
C ASN A 388 11.31 1.25 -14.94
N TYR A 389 11.04 2.34 -14.20
CA TYR A 389 11.25 2.37 -12.76
C TYR A 389 10.48 1.26 -12.05
N VAL A 390 9.20 1.06 -12.40
CA VAL A 390 8.39 -0.01 -11.80
C VAL A 390 8.95 -1.39 -12.15
N ASN A 391 9.21 -1.64 -13.42
CA ASN A 391 9.68 -2.94 -13.92
C ASN A 391 11.04 -3.35 -13.31
N HIS A 392 11.99 -2.41 -13.19
CA HIS A 392 13.32 -2.70 -12.63
C HIS A 392 13.30 -2.96 -11.10
N ASN A 393 12.29 -2.47 -10.39
CA ASN A 393 12.16 -2.66 -8.94
C ASN A 393 11.23 -3.81 -8.55
N ALA A 394 10.60 -4.48 -9.50
CA ALA A 394 9.78 -5.66 -9.29
C ALA A 394 10.61 -6.94 -9.14
N GLY A 395 9.96 -8.04 -8.77
CA GLY A 395 10.58 -9.36 -8.59
C GLY A 395 10.90 -9.69 -7.13
N ALA A 396 10.42 -8.90 -6.18
CA ALA A 396 10.56 -9.18 -4.76
C ALA A 396 9.85 -10.49 -4.39
N LEU A 397 8.66 -10.70 -4.90
CA LEU A 397 7.83 -11.87 -4.62
C LEU A 397 8.50 -13.18 -5.06
N GLU A 398 9.07 -13.22 -6.27
CA GLU A 398 9.77 -14.41 -6.78
C GLU A 398 10.99 -14.77 -5.92
N LYS A 399 11.75 -13.76 -5.47
CA LYS A 399 12.89 -13.98 -4.57
C LYS A 399 12.45 -14.55 -3.22
N ILE A 400 11.35 -14.03 -2.65
CA ILE A 400 10.79 -14.53 -1.39
C ILE A 400 10.34 -15.98 -1.55
N MET A 401 9.55 -16.27 -2.60
CA MET A 401 9.02 -17.63 -2.84
C MET A 401 10.12 -18.67 -3.05
N LYS A 402 11.24 -18.28 -3.62
CA LYS A 402 12.40 -19.18 -3.83
C LYS A 402 13.10 -19.57 -2.51
N ASP A 403 13.13 -18.67 -1.53
CA ASP A 403 13.87 -18.84 -0.28
C ASP A 403 13.01 -19.41 0.86
N ILE A 404 11.68 -19.52 0.68
CA ILE A 404 10.79 -20.16 1.66
C ILE A 404 10.52 -21.61 1.27
N THR A 405 10.44 -22.49 2.28
CA THR A 405 10.07 -23.91 2.09
C THR A 405 8.65 -24.11 2.66
N LEU A 406 7.66 -24.29 1.79
CA LEU A 406 6.26 -24.55 2.11
C LEU A 406 5.94 -26.03 2.20
#